data_518eee18949dc336c1224be08ae86857
#
_entry.id   518eee18949dc336c1224be08ae86857
#
_cell.length_a   1.000
_cell.length_b   1.000
_cell.length_c   1.000
_cell.angle_alpha   90.00
_cell.angle_beta   90.00
_cell.angle_gamma   90.00
#
_symmetry.space_group_name_H-M   'P 1'
#
loop_
_entity.id
_entity.type
_entity.pdbx_description
1 polymer ?
#
loop_
_entity_poly.entity_id
_entity_poly.type
_entity_poly.pdbx_seq_one_letter_code
_entity_poly.pdbx_strand_id
1 'polypeptide(L)'
;MRKGKMAVSMALFMLLGMYPSSATAAETIRIGALFPFTGSLALLGQETFNGAVIFQDMINEKGGLWGKKVEWIKGDAVDPKKGITETERLIAIEKVKIVFGTYSSSLSFAASEVTERNKIIYWEQGAIADPITERGFKYLFRTCSIASQFGIMVVNFANEVVAPKLGIDPKRMKVAIMFEDSLYGTTVGSNAAKQAMKLGMSVVATESYSHKTVDLSPLVMIFKARKPDVIIATSYMEDAILFWRQAKEMDLNVKAFLGTGAGHGMPEWAKAFGDEGNYIFSNDFPIGINPKVYKGNTEAVLKEFQARFNKKFGHHPAVHATAGFDGARILFEEVLPRAGSLDPEAIRKAALQVDIPQGNTMFGYGVKFAPPEHPQAGQNLGAHPALMQWQEKRMWVVYPPDFAVRKPLLPLPTWEDRAKKITKFLE
;
A
#
# COMPACT_ATOMS: atom_id res chain seq x y z
N MET A 1 -76.98 2.54 70.63
CA MET A 1 -76.26 3.82 70.42
C MET A 1 -74.75 3.60 70.47
N ARG A 2 -74.10 3.57 69.32
CA ARG A 2 -72.62 3.81 69.23
C ARG A 2 -72.31 4.12 67.73
N LYS A 3 -71.97 5.34 67.49
CA LYS A 3 -71.54 5.84 66.16
C LYS A 3 -70.18 5.36 65.83
N GLY A 4 -70.03 4.62 64.71
CA GLY A 4 -68.76 4.26 64.11
C GLY A 4 -68.30 5.35 63.12
N LYS A 5 -67.19 5.94 63.32
CA LYS A 5 -66.54 6.88 62.40
C LYS A 5 -65.76 6.08 61.32
N MET A 6 -66.11 6.36 60.08
CA MET A 6 -65.44 5.84 58.91
C MET A 6 -64.26 6.77 58.53
N ALA A 7 -63.09 6.30 58.63
CA ALA A 7 -61.87 7.03 58.20
C ALA A 7 -61.61 6.69 56.72
N VAL A 8 -61.64 7.72 55.88
CA VAL A 8 -61.29 7.65 54.46
C VAL A 8 -59.76 7.87 54.35
N SER A 9 -59.02 6.82 54.00
CA SER A 9 -57.61 6.93 53.64
C SER A 9 -57.47 7.32 52.19
N MET A 10 -56.94 8.50 51.94
CA MET A 10 -56.59 9.00 50.59
C MET A 10 -55.19 8.54 50.23
N ALA A 11 -55.10 7.53 49.39
CA ALA A 11 -53.83 7.05 48.85
C ALA A 11 -53.37 7.98 47.70
N LEU A 12 -52.30 8.72 47.93
CA LEU A 12 -51.66 9.59 46.95
C LEU A 12 -50.75 8.70 46.04
N PHE A 13 -51.24 8.41 44.82
CA PHE A 13 -50.42 7.74 43.77
C PHE A 13 -49.44 8.78 43.19
N MET A 14 -48.13 8.69 43.55
CA MET A 14 -47.07 9.35 42.82
C MET A 14 -46.89 8.62 41.48
N LEU A 15 -47.35 9.22 40.36
CA LEU A 15 -46.91 8.87 39.03
C LEU A 15 -45.46 9.33 38.86
N LEU A 16 -44.48 8.44 39.02
CA LEU A 16 -43.15 8.64 38.48
C LEU A 16 -43.24 8.61 36.94
N GLY A 17 -43.22 9.79 36.32
CA GLY A 17 -43.08 9.91 34.88
C GLY A 17 -41.74 9.30 34.43
N MET A 18 -41.75 8.11 33.86
CA MET A 18 -40.65 7.58 33.07
C MET A 18 -40.57 8.41 31.79
N TYR A 19 -39.70 9.43 31.79
CA TYR A 19 -39.26 10.06 30.54
C TYR A 19 -38.49 8.99 29.76
N PRO A 20 -38.90 8.63 28.51
CA PRO A 20 -38.06 7.81 27.66
C PRO A 20 -36.78 8.60 27.41
N SER A 21 -35.67 8.12 27.95
CA SER A 21 -34.35 8.58 27.57
C SER A 21 -34.25 8.28 26.07
N SER A 22 -34.44 9.30 25.24
CA SER A 22 -34.11 9.22 23.82
C SER A 22 -32.62 8.97 23.76
N ALA A 23 -32.23 7.71 23.62
CA ALA A 23 -30.85 7.37 23.26
C ALA A 23 -30.60 8.03 21.90
N THR A 24 -30.05 9.23 21.92
CA THR A 24 -29.46 9.85 20.72
C THR A 24 -28.47 8.83 20.17
N ALA A 25 -28.77 8.30 18.98
CA ALA A 25 -27.83 7.43 18.28
C ALA A 25 -26.48 8.14 18.33
N ALA A 26 -25.48 7.46 18.91
CA ALA A 26 -24.16 8.06 19.06
C ALA A 26 -23.67 8.46 17.67
N GLU A 27 -23.46 9.78 17.49
CA GLU A 27 -23.03 10.34 16.21
C GLU A 27 -21.72 9.68 15.80
N THR A 28 -21.68 9.04 14.62
CA THR A 28 -20.49 8.35 14.11
C THR A 28 -19.70 9.27 13.19
N ILE A 29 -18.38 9.11 13.19
CA ILE A 29 -17.47 9.74 12.23
C ILE A 29 -17.41 8.86 11.00
N ARG A 30 -18.01 9.29 9.90
CA ARG A 30 -18.12 8.55 8.66
C ARG A 30 -17.02 8.96 7.68
N ILE A 31 -16.20 8.00 7.27
CA ILE A 31 -15.09 8.15 6.31
C ILE A 31 -15.38 7.29 5.09
N GLY A 32 -15.26 7.85 3.90
CA GLY A 32 -15.37 7.08 2.66
C GLY A 32 -14.18 6.14 2.50
N ALA A 33 -14.41 4.86 2.28
CA ALA A 33 -13.40 3.86 1.96
C ALA A 33 -13.56 3.44 0.51
N LEU A 34 -12.75 4.00 -0.37
CA LEU A 34 -12.82 3.80 -1.81
C LEU A 34 -11.72 2.84 -2.27
N PHE A 35 -12.09 1.60 -2.56
CA PHE A 35 -11.16 0.54 -2.98
C PHE A 35 -11.79 -0.34 -4.06
N PRO A 36 -11.00 -1.05 -4.87
CA PRO A 36 -11.51 -2.15 -5.68
C PRO A 36 -11.85 -3.33 -4.76
N PHE A 37 -13.13 -3.48 -4.39
CA PHE A 37 -13.63 -4.60 -3.60
C PHE A 37 -14.03 -5.79 -4.47
N THR A 38 -14.22 -5.55 -5.77
CA THR A 38 -14.51 -6.58 -6.79
C THR A 38 -13.57 -6.41 -8.00
N GLY A 39 -13.58 -7.36 -8.94
CA GLY A 39 -12.73 -7.34 -10.13
C GLY A 39 -11.29 -7.84 -9.89
N SER A 40 -10.40 -7.66 -10.88
CA SER A 40 -9.03 -8.21 -10.87
C SER A 40 -8.13 -7.66 -9.75
N LEU A 41 -8.41 -6.48 -9.23
CA LEU A 41 -7.65 -5.87 -8.14
C LEU A 41 -8.29 -6.08 -6.76
N ALA A 42 -9.36 -6.88 -6.66
CA ALA A 42 -10.14 -7.04 -5.42
C ALA A 42 -9.30 -7.53 -4.24
N LEU A 43 -8.39 -8.48 -4.47
CA LEU A 43 -7.53 -9.01 -3.42
C LEU A 43 -6.66 -7.91 -2.80
N LEU A 44 -6.05 -7.07 -3.63
CA LEU A 44 -5.17 -6.01 -3.20
C LEU A 44 -5.93 -4.86 -2.52
N GLY A 45 -7.09 -4.47 -3.07
CA GLY A 45 -7.95 -3.48 -2.46
C GLY A 45 -8.52 -3.93 -1.12
N GLN A 46 -8.99 -5.17 -1.03
CA GLN A 46 -9.50 -5.74 0.20
C GLN A 46 -8.40 -5.87 1.28
N GLU A 47 -7.19 -6.32 0.87
CA GLU A 47 -6.06 -6.43 1.80
C GLU A 47 -5.69 -5.07 2.39
N THR A 48 -5.62 -4.02 1.56
CA THR A 48 -5.35 -2.65 2.03
C THR A 48 -6.44 -2.17 2.98
N PHE A 49 -7.70 -2.36 2.62
CA PHE A 49 -8.84 -1.98 3.46
C PHE A 49 -8.88 -2.75 4.78
N ASN A 50 -8.53 -4.03 4.79
CA ASN A 50 -8.46 -4.85 6.00
C ASN A 50 -7.50 -4.26 7.05
N GLY A 51 -6.39 -3.67 6.62
CA GLY A 51 -5.49 -2.94 7.50
C GLY A 51 -6.17 -1.75 8.18
N ALA A 52 -6.90 -0.94 7.42
CA ALA A 52 -7.67 0.18 7.95
C ALA A 52 -8.79 -0.25 8.90
N VAL A 53 -9.40 -1.43 8.68
CA VAL A 53 -10.41 -2.02 9.58
C VAL A 53 -9.80 -2.39 10.93
N ILE A 54 -8.58 -2.95 10.96
CA ILE A 54 -7.91 -3.23 12.24
C ILE A 54 -7.67 -1.94 13.01
N PHE A 55 -7.25 -0.87 12.33
CA PHE A 55 -7.09 0.43 13.01
C PHE A 55 -8.43 0.97 13.54
N GLN A 56 -9.51 0.86 12.75
CA GLN A 56 -10.86 1.23 13.19
C GLN A 56 -11.28 0.47 14.45
N ASP A 57 -11.06 -0.83 14.51
CA ASP A 57 -11.37 -1.62 15.70
C ASP A 57 -10.59 -1.09 16.92
N MET A 58 -9.28 -0.85 16.75
CA MET A 58 -8.42 -0.36 17.83
C MET A 58 -8.81 1.01 18.35
N ILE A 59 -9.14 1.96 17.47
CA ILE A 59 -9.55 3.31 17.88
C ILE A 59 -10.93 3.28 18.53
N ASN A 60 -11.86 2.48 18.01
CA ASN A 60 -13.22 2.35 18.56
C ASN A 60 -13.24 1.65 19.93
N GLU A 61 -12.36 0.71 20.20
CA GLU A 61 -12.16 0.11 21.52
C GLU A 61 -11.68 1.14 22.54
N LYS A 62 -10.90 2.15 22.12
CA LYS A 62 -10.41 3.26 22.96
C LYS A 62 -11.41 4.41 23.10
N GLY A 63 -12.66 4.26 22.62
CA GLY A 63 -13.70 5.29 22.70
C GLY A 63 -13.89 6.14 21.44
N GLY A 64 -13.21 5.77 20.33
CA GLY A 64 -13.32 6.46 19.05
C GLY A 64 -12.55 7.76 18.97
N LEU A 65 -12.85 8.58 17.96
CA LEU A 65 -12.29 9.90 17.78
C LEU A 65 -13.25 10.94 18.36
N TRP A 66 -12.79 11.81 19.26
CA TRP A 66 -13.62 12.80 19.98
C TRP A 66 -14.84 12.19 20.70
N GLY A 67 -14.70 10.96 21.21
CA GLY A 67 -15.78 10.23 21.88
C GLY A 67 -16.84 9.64 20.92
N LYS A 68 -16.61 9.70 19.60
CA LYS A 68 -17.52 9.19 18.57
C LYS A 68 -16.87 7.99 17.87
N LYS A 69 -17.67 6.95 17.58
CA LYS A 69 -17.19 5.79 16.81
C LYS A 69 -16.84 6.20 15.39
N VAL A 70 -15.78 5.57 14.84
CA VAL A 70 -15.40 5.70 13.44
C VAL A 70 -16.05 4.60 12.63
N GLU A 71 -16.54 4.93 11.43
CA GLU A 71 -17.22 4.03 10.50
C GLU A 71 -16.68 4.23 9.07
N TRP A 72 -16.28 3.13 8.41
CA TRP A 72 -15.93 3.13 7.01
C TRP A 72 -17.16 2.93 6.12
N ILE A 73 -17.41 3.87 5.22
CA ILE A 73 -18.46 3.78 4.19
C ILE A 73 -17.82 3.32 2.88
N LYS A 74 -18.10 2.09 2.49
CA LYS A 74 -17.47 1.49 1.30
C LYS A 74 -17.98 2.07 -0.01
N GLY A 75 -17.05 2.30 -0.94
CA GLY A 75 -17.26 2.55 -2.35
C GLY A 75 -16.43 1.57 -3.17
N ASP A 76 -17.06 0.81 -4.09
CA ASP A 76 -16.37 -0.18 -4.91
C ASP A 76 -15.87 0.42 -6.23
N ALA A 77 -14.57 0.67 -6.33
CA ALA A 77 -13.90 1.29 -7.46
C ALA A 77 -13.21 0.24 -8.34
N VAL A 78 -13.97 -0.50 -9.14
CA VAL A 78 -13.43 -1.57 -10.02
C VAL A 78 -12.67 -1.04 -11.22
N ASP A 79 -12.97 0.17 -11.67
CA ASP A 79 -12.31 0.89 -12.77
C ASP A 79 -12.37 2.40 -12.52
N PRO A 80 -11.64 3.24 -13.29
CA PRO A 80 -11.63 4.70 -13.10
C PRO A 80 -13.01 5.36 -13.19
N LYS A 81 -13.88 4.91 -14.10
CA LYS A 81 -15.24 5.44 -14.26
C LYS A 81 -16.08 5.15 -13.03
N LYS A 82 -16.02 3.91 -12.53
CA LYS A 82 -16.71 3.50 -11.32
C LYS A 82 -16.14 4.22 -10.09
N GLY A 83 -14.82 4.41 -10.04
CA GLY A 83 -14.15 5.20 -9.01
C GLY A 83 -14.69 6.63 -8.92
N ILE A 84 -14.88 7.30 -10.05
CA ILE A 84 -15.52 8.63 -10.11
C ILE A 84 -16.93 8.57 -9.52
N THR A 85 -17.80 7.67 -10.02
CA THR A 85 -19.20 7.55 -9.60
C THR A 85 -19.33 7.24 -8.10
N GLU A 86 -18.53 6.32 -7.58
CA GLU A 86 -18.55 5.98 -6.16
C GLU A 86 -18.02 7.12 -5.28
N THR A 87 -17.03 7.88 -5.75
CA THR A 87 -16.56 9.07 -5.05
C THR A 87 -17.66 10.14 -4.98
N GLU A 88 -18.37 10.37 -6.08
CA GLU A 88 -19.52 11.29 -6.11
C GLU A 88 -20.64 10.82 -5.16
N ARG A 89 -20.95 9.52 -5.11
CA ARG A 89 -21.92 8.93 -4.17
C ARG A 89 -21.51 9.16 -2.71
N LEU A 90 -20.25 8.86 -2.38
CA LEU A 90 -19.70 9.04 -1.04
C LEU A 90 -19.80 10.51 -0.59
N ILE A 91 -19.56 11.46 -1.49
CA ILE A 91 -19.65 12.90 -1.19
C ILE A 91 -21.09 13.38 -1.12
N ALA A 92 -21.87 13.10 -2.18
CA ALA A 92 -23.19 13.71 -2.35
C ALA A 92 -24.28 13.04 -1.48
N ILE A 93 -24.22 11.71 -1.33
CA ILE A 93 -25.24 10.93 -0.61
C ILE A 93 -24.79 10.67 0.82
N GLU A 94 -23.59 10.11 1.00
CA GLU A 94 -23.08 9.73 2.32
C GLU A 94 -22.49 10.89 3.12
N LYS A 95 -22.30 12.06 2.45
CA LYS A 95 -21.81 13.31 3.05
C LYS A 95 -20.45 13.21 3.74
N VAL A 96 -19.59 12.28 3.29
CA VAL A 96 -18.24 12.14 3.85
C VAL A 96 -17.40 13.39 3.56
N LYS A 97 -16.46 13.68 4.45
CA LYS A 97 -15.50 14.79 4.33
C LYS A 97 -14.09 14.32 4.01
N ILE A 98 -13.89 13.01 4.04
CA ILE A 98 -12.62 12.35 3.73
C ILE A 98 -12.94 11.11 2.89
N VAL A 99 -12.20 10.92 1.80
CA VAL A 99 -12.15 9.69 1.03
C VAL A 99 -10.78 9.07 1.22
N PHE A 100 -10.75 7.88 1.80
CA PHE A 100 -9.56 7.06 2.08
C PHE A 100 -9.48 5.96 1.02
N GLY A 101 -8.39 5.86 0.31
CA GLY A 101 -8.18 4.91 -0.78
C GLY A 101 -7.19 5.44 -1.80
N THR A 102 -6.96 4.78 -2.94
CA THR A 102 -7.66 3.59 -3.44
C THR A 102 -6.78 2.35 -3.51
N TYR A 103 -5.48 2.44 -3.46
CA TYR A 103 -4.50 1.44 -3.83
C TYR A 103 -4.03 1.55 -5.31
N SER A 104 -4.93 1.50 -6.30
CA SER A 104 -4.57 1.55 -7.72
C SER A 104 -4.36 2.99 -8.20
N SER A 105 -3.24 3.22 -8.91
CA SER A 105 -2.88 4.56 -9.38
C SER A 105 -3.90 5.16 -10.35
N SER A 106 -4.45 4.36 -11.26
CA SER A 106 -5.47 4.84 -12.22
C SER A 106 -6.78 5.22 -11.51
N LEU A 107 -7.17 4.46 -10.49
CA LEU A 107 -8.35 4.75 -9.68
C LEU A 107 -8.15 6.01 -8.83
N SER A 108 -7.01 6.11 -8.15
CA SER A 108 -6.63 7.25 -7.33
C SER A 108 -6.56 8.55 -8.14
N PHE A 109 -5.97 8.48 -9.34
CA PHE A 109 -5.87 9.62 -10.26
C PHE A 109 -7.26 10.17 -10.61
N ALA A 110 -8.21 9.30 -10.95
CA ALA A 110 -9.57 9.68 -11.30
C ALA A 110 -10.38 10.18 -10.10
N ALA A 111 -10.36 9.44 -8.99
CA ALA A 111 -11.14 9.75 -7.79
C ALA A 111 -10.70 11.05 -7.10
N SER A 112 -9.38 11.30 -7.05
CA SER A 112 -8.85 12.48 -6.39
C SER A 112 -9.19 13.79 -7.12
N GLU A 113 -9.48 13.76 -8.41
CA GLU A 113 -10.00 14.93 -9.15
C GLU A 113 -11.41 15.28 -8.66
N VAL A 114 -12.26 14.29 -8.41
CA VAL A 114 -13.61 14.52 -7.87
C VAL A 114 -13.54 15.12 -6.48
N THR A 115 -12.69 14.60 -5.60
CA THR A 115 -12.54 15.15 -4.24
C THR A 115 -11.98 16.56 -4.25
N GLU A 116 -11.00 16.87 -5.10
CA GLU A 116 -10.43 18.22 -5.23
C GLU A 116 -11.48 19.25 -5.64
N ARG A 117 -12.28 18.97 -6.68
CA ARG A 117 -13.37 19.85 -7.13
C ARG A 117 -14.41 20.14 -6.04
N ASN A 118 -14.63 19.15 -5.15
CA ASN A 118 -15.60 19.25 -4.06
C ASN A 118 -14.96 19.73 -2.75
N LYS A 119 -13.66 20.04 -2.72
CA LYS A 119 -12.90 20.42 -1.53
C LYS A 119 -13.04 19.37 -0.40
N ILE A 120 -12.93 18.11 -0.75
CA ILE A 120 -12.98 16.94 0.15
C ILE A 120 -11.58 16.35 0.23
N ILE A 121 -11.15 15.98 1.43
CA ILE A 121 -9.83 15.35 1.62
C ILE A 121 -9.77 14.00 0.92
N TYR A 122 -8.77 13.82 0.06
CA TYR A 122 -8.37 12.53 -0.48
C TYR A 122 -7.12 12.03 0.24
N TRP A 123 -7.24 10.90 0.93
CA TRP A 123 -6.16 10.33 1.73
C TRP A 123 -5.68 9.04 1.12
N GLU A 124 -4.51 9.07 0.47
CA GLU A 124 -3.95 7.95 -0.29
C GLU A 124 -2.82 7.26 0.48
N GLN A 125 -2.82 5.93 0.49
CA GLN A 125 -1.81 5.14 1.19
C GLN A 125 -1.13 4.05 0.34
N GLY A 126 -1.56 3.83 -0.91
CA GLY A 126 -1.07 2.72 -1.74
C GLY A 126 -0.81 3.05 -3.20
N ALA A 127 -1.51 4.03 -3.79
CA ALA A 127 -1.34 4.41 -5.19
C ALA A 127 -0.10 5.29 -5.38
N ILE A 128 0.89 4.80 -6.13
CA ILE A 128 2.23 5.38 -6.16
C ILE A 128 2.55 6.28 -7.38
N ALA A 129 1.75 6.29 -8.47
CA ALA A 129 2.09 7.06 -9.66
C ALA A 129 2.33 8.55 -9.35
N ASP A 130 3.43 9.10 -9.89
CA ASP A 130 3.84 10.49 -9.65
C ASP A 130 2.77 11.50 -10.04
N PRO A 131 2.05 11.35 -11.20
CA PRO A 131 1.03 12.30 -11.61
C PRO A 131 -0.11 12.50 -10.61
N ILE A 132 -0.30 11.61 -9.63
CA ILE A 132 -1.34 11.77 -8.60
C ILE A 132 -1.10 13.05 -7.78
N THR A 133 0.13 13.35 -7.41
CA THR A 133 0.51 14.54 -6.60
C THR A 133 1.09 15.69 -7.42
N GLU A 134 1.28 15.54 -8.74
CA GLU A 134 1.88 16.58 -9.61
C GLU A 134 0.86 17.57 -10.21
N ARG A 135 -0.41 17.50 -9.78
CA ARG A 135 -1.50 18.33 -10.29
C ARG A 135 -1.77 19.59 -9.48
N GLY A 136 -0.96 19.85 -8.42
CA GLY A 136 -1.12 21.00 -7.54
C GLY A 136 -2.40 20.97 -6.72
N PHE A 137 -2.96 19.78 -6.44
CA PHE A 137 -4.15 19.60 -5.62
C PHE A 137 -3.89 19.98 -4.16
N LYS A 138 -4.88 20.60 -3.52
CA LYS A 138 -4.79 21.13 -2.17
C LYS A 138 -5.35 20.16 -1.12
N TYR A 139 -6.28 19.31 -1.52
CA TYR A 139 -7.02 18.40 -0.64
C TYR A 139 -6.56 16.94 -0.78
N LEU A 140 -5.46 16.69 -1.48
CA LEU A 140 -4.87 15.37 -1.63
C LEU A 140 -3.62 15.24 -0.74
N PHE A 141 -3.55 14.15 0.02
CA PHE A 141 -2.38 13.76 0.81
C PHE A 141 -2.07 12.30 0.57
N ARG A 142 -0.79 11.99 0.33
CA ARG A 142 -0.33 10.62 0.08
C ARG A 142 0.76 10.24 1.08
N THR A 143 0.52 9.16 1.84
CA THR A 143 1.43 8.71 2.90
C THR A 143 2.56 7.81 2.42
N CYS A 144 2.38 7.12 1.28
CA CYS A 144 3.37 6.20 0.70
C CYS A 144 4.36 6.88 -0.25
N SER A 145 5.39 6.15 -0.67
CA SER A 145 6.39 6.57 -1.65
C SER A 145 5.83 6.64 -3.08
N ILE A 146 6.59 7.22 -4.00
CA ILE A 146 6.18 7.49 -5.38
C ILE A 146 6.85 6.55 -6.39
N ALA A 147 6.25 6.39 -7.56
CA ALA A 147 6.68 5.46 -8.59
C ALA A 147 8.08 5.76 -9.14
N SER A 148 8.48 7.02 -9.24
CA SER A 148 9.84 7.39 -9.62
C SER A 148 10.88 6.86 -8.64
N GLN A 149 10.61 6.90 -7.33
CA GLN A 149 11.50 6.30 -6.32
C GLN A 149 11.61 4.78 -6.49
N PHE A 150 10.52 4.10 -6.86
CA PHE A 150 10.56 2.66 -7.17
C PHE A 150 11.45 2.37 -8.38
N GLY A 151 11.23 3.05 -9.50
CA GLY A 151 12.03 2.88 -10.70
C GLY A 151 13.50 3.20 -10.50
N ILE A 152 13.82 4.27 -9.77
CA ILE A 152 15.18 4.67 -9.46
C ILE A 152 15.87 3.66 -8.53
N MET A 153 15.21 3.24 -7.45
CA MET A 153 15.79 2.34 -6.46
C MET A 153 16.11 0.96 -7.04
N VAL A 154 15.21 0.38 -7.82
CA VAL A 154 15.45 -0.95 -8.41
C VAL A 154 16.63 -0.95 -9.37
N VAL A 155 16.81 0.13 -10.14
CA VAL A 155 17.96 0.28 -11.05
C VAL A 155 19.24 0.57 -10.29
N ASN A 156 19.20 1.43 -9.27
CA ASN A 156 20.36 1.66 -8.41
C ASN A 156 20.83 0.36 -7.75
N PHE A 157 19.90 -0.45 -7.22
CA PHE A 157 20.22 -1.76 -6.67
C PHE A 157 20.87 -2.69 -7.72
N ALA A 158 20.35 -2.71 -8.95
CA ALA A 158 20.96 -3.47 -10.04
C ALA A 158 22.38 -3.02 -10.33
N ASN A 159 22.62 -1.70 -10.32
CA ASN A 159 23.94 -1.09 -10.58
C ASN A 159 24.93 -1.27 -9.43
N GLU A 160 24.49 -1.05 -8.18
CA GLU A 160 25.36 -0.95 -7.00
C GLU A 160 25.58 -2.30 -6.29
N VAL A 161 24.62 -3.22 -6.43
CA VAL A 161 24.65 -4.50 -5.72
C VAL A 161 24.69 -5.69 -6.66
N VAL A 162 23.77 -5.76 -7.64
CA VAL A 162 23.67 -6.94 -8.51
C VAL A 162 24.90 -7.06 -9.42
N ALA A 163 25.25 -5.99 -10.12
CA ALA A 163 26.36 -6.02 -11.08
C ALA A 163 27.70 -6.33 -10.41
N PRO A 164 28.10 -5.67 -9.30
CA PRO A 164 29.33 -6.01 -8.59
C PRO A 164 29.35 -7.46 -8.06
N LYS A 165 28.23 -7.92 -7.47
CA LYS A 165 28.15 -9.31 -6.97
C LYS A 165 28.28 -10.34 -8.09
N LEU A 166 27.80 -10.02 -9.29
CA LEU A 166 27.93 -10.90 -10.45
C LEU A 166 29.29 -10.77 -11.17
N GLY A 167 30.16 -9.85 -10.73
CA GLY A 167 31.42 -9.56 -11.40
C GLY A 167 31.25 -8.94 -12.79
N ILE A 168 30.14 -8.24 -13.02
CA ILE A 168 29.80 -7.61 -14.30
C ILE A 168 29.97 -6.09 -14.15
N ASP A 169 30.67 -5.47 -15.12
CA ASP A 169 30.66 -4.00 -15.22
C ASP A 169 29.19 -3.52 -15.39
N PRO A 170 28.68 -2.63 -14.52
CA PRO A 170 27.30 -2.14 -14.62
C PRO A 170 26.90 -1.63 -16.00
N LYS A 171 27.84 -0.99 -16.75
CA LYS A 171 27.59 -0.50 -18.11
C LYS A 171 27.47 -1.62 -19.15
N ARG A 172 27.99 -2.80 -18.84
CA ARG A 172 27.94 -4.00 -19.69
C ARG A 172 26.81 -4.94 -19.30
N MET A 173 26.22 -4.75 -18.11
CA MET A 173 25.11 -5.56 -17.65
C MET A 173 23.87 -5.31 -18.52
N LYS A 174 23.39 -6.36 -19.15
CA LYS A 174 22.22 -6.31 -20.04
C LYS A 174 20.94 -6.30 -19.19
N VAL A 175 20.16 -5.24 -19.28
CA VAL A 175 18.93 -5.07 -18.53
C VAL A 175 17.74 -5.09 -19.49
N ALA A 176 16.76 -5.93 -19.23
CA ALA A 176 15.44 -5.86 -19.82
C ALA A 176 14.45 -5.27 -18.82
N ILE A 177 13.56 -4.41 -19.29
CA ILE A 177 12.54 -3.74 -18.47
C ILE A 177 11.18 -4.12 -19.05
N MET A 178 10.28 -4.61 -18.20
CA MET A 178 8.89 -4.86 -18.56
C MET A 178 7.93 -4.21 -17.57
N PHE A 179 6.79 -3.75 -18.06
CA PHE A 179 5.77 -3.14 -17.21
C PHE A 179 4.37 -3.26 -17.81
N GLU A 180 3.39 -3.39 -16.94
CA GLU A 180 1.99 -3.38 -17.34
C GLU A 180 1.54 -1.96 -17.75
N ASP A 181 0.50 -1.86 -18.57
CA ASP A 181 0.11 -0.64 -19.30
C ASP A 181 -0.73 0.37 -18.51
N SER A 182 -1.04 0.12 -17.23
CA SER A 182 -1.76 1.10 -16.41
C SER A 182 -0.86 2.27 -15.97
N LEU A 183 -1.45 3.27 -15.34
CA LEU A 183 -0.70 4.42 -14.81
C LEU A 183 0.41 4.01 -13.83
N TYR A 184 0.21 2.93 -13.05
CA TYR A 184 1.21 2.39 -12.16
C TYR A 184 2.42 1.85 -12.93
N GLY A 185 2.20 0.86 -13.80
CA GLY A 185 3.29 0.19 -14.52
C GLY A 185 4.06 1.14 -15.43
N THR A 186 3.35 1.98 -16.18
CA THR A 186 3.97 2.96 -17.09
C THR A 186 4.83 3.98 -16.35
N THR A 187 4.40 4.44 -15.17
CA THR A 187 5.18 5.42 -14.39
C THR A 187 6.45 4.80 -13.81
N VAL A 188 6.33 3.62 -13.17
CA VAL A 188 7.51 2.91 -12.60
C VAL A 188 8.47 2.50 -13.70
N GLY A 189 7.97 1.82 -14.75
CA GLY A 189 8.79 1.29 -15.85
C GLY A 189 9.53 2.38 -16.62
N SER A 190 8.85 3.51 -16.92
CA SER A 190 9.48 4.65 -17.58
C SER A 190 10.58 5.28 -16.73
N ASN A 191 10.39 5.40 -15.42
CA ASN A 191 11.42 5.94 -14.53
C ASN A 191 12.59 4.96 -14.37
N ALA A 192 12.34 3.65 -14.34
CA ALA A 192 13.40 2.64 -14.37
C ALA A 192 14.23 2.75 -15.66
N ALA A 193 13.58 2.84 -16.83
CA ALA A 193 14.27 3.00 -18.11
C ALA A 193 15.12 4.28 -18.15
N LYS A 194 14.57 5.42 -17.72
CA LYS A 194 15.29 6.69 -17.62
C LYS A 194 16.51 6.60 -16.71
N GLN A 195 16.37 5.97 -15.55
CA GLN A 195 17.48 5.82 -14.60
C GLN A 195 18.56 4.88 -15.15
N ALA A 196 18.20 3.76 -15.79
CA ALA A 196 19.14 2.84 -16.41
C ALA A 196 19.95 3.53 -17.51
N MET A 197 19.30 4.31 -18.38
CA MET A 197 19.97 5.13 -19.39
C MET A 197 20.88 6.18 -18.77
N LYS A 198 20.44 6.87 -17.71
CA LYS A 198 21.25 7.87 -16.99
C LYS A 198 22.54 7.28 -16.41
N LEU A 199 22.49 6.04 -15.93
CA LEU A 199 23.66 5.31 -15.42
C LEU A 199 24.51 4.67 -16.53
N GLY A 200 24.10 4.77 -17.79
CA GLY A 200 24.77 4.19 -18.93
C GLY A 200 24.71 2.67 -18.99
N MET A 201 23.69 2.05 -18.38
CA MET A 201 23.48 0.61 -18.41
C MET A 201 23.04 0.13 -19.80
N SER A 202 23.34 -1.11 -20.15
CA SER A 202 22.95 -1.71 -21.43
C SER A 202 21.48 -2.17 -21.40
N VAL A 203 20.53 -1.26 -21.67
CA VAL A 203 19.10 -1.61 -21.79
C VAL A 203 18.86 -2.31 -23.13
N VAL A 204 18.60 -3.62 -23.11
CA VAL A 204 18.45 -4.47 -24.31
C VAL A 204 17.00 -4.64 -24.75
N ALA A 205 16.04 -4.36 -23.89
CA ALA A 205 14.62 -4.33 -24.19
C ALA A 205 13.86 -3.46 -23.17
N THR A 206 12.82 -2.77 -23.63
CA THR A 206 11.85 -2.06 -22.79
C THR A 206 10.48 -2.32 -23.38
N GLU A 207 9.69 -3.17 -22.70
CA GLU A 207 8.43 -3.70 -23.23
C GLU A 207 7.26 -3.38 -22.30
N SER A 208 6.21 -2.89 -22.89
CA SER A 208 4.91 -2.70 -22.21
C SER A 208 3.95 -3.80 -22.63
N TYR A 209 3.08 -4.23 -21.70
CA TYR A 209 2.05 -5.22 -21.99
C TYR A 209 0.75 -4.88 -21.26
N SER A 210 -0.37 -5.40 -21.76
CA SER A 210 -1.66 -5.21 -21.08
C SER A 210 -1.75 -6.07 -19.81
N HIS A 211 -2.06 -5.47 -18.66
CA HIS A 211 -2.33 -6.19 -17.41
C HIS A 211 -3.53 -7.14 -17.49
N LYS A 212 -4.31 -7.07 -18.56
CA LYS A 212 -5.44 -7.98 -18.85
C LYS A 212 -5.07 -9.13 -19.76
N THR A 213 -3.81 -9.21 -20.20
CA THR A 213 -3.37 -10.29 -21.07
C THR A 213 -3.44 -11.65 -20.37
N VAL A 214 -3.75 -12.67 -21.13
CA VAL A 214 -3.73 -14.07 -20.68
C VAL A 214 -2.52 -14.84 -21.24
N ASP A 215 -1.68 -14.15 -22.03
CA ASP A 215 -0.48 -14.72 -22.64
C ASP A 215 0.65 -13.70 -22.72
N LEU A 216 1.77 -14.01 -22.07
CA LEU A 216 3.02 -13.23 -22.06
C LEU A 216 4.17 -13.99 -22.75
N SER A 217 3.89 -15.12 -23.40
CA SER A 217 4.91 -15.89 -24.12
C SER A 217 5.63 -15.10 -25.23
N PRO A 218 5.00 -14.17 -25.97
CA PRO A 218 5.71 -13.32 -26.90
C PRO A 218 6.78 -12.45 -26.22
N LEU A 219 6.48 -11.93 -25.02
CA LEU A 219 7.42 -11.15 -24.23
C LEU A 219 8.60 -12.02 -23.74
N VAL A 220 8.33 -13.23 -23.30
CA VAL A 220 9.37 -14.22 -22.94
C VAL A 220 10.28 -14.51 -24.13
N MET A 221 9.73 -14.68 -25.35
CA MET A 221 10.53 -14.87 -26.56
C MET A 221 11.45 -13.70 -26.88
N ILE A 222 10.97 -12.47 -26.72
CA ILE A 222 11.79 -11.25 -26.89
C ILE A 222 12.97 -11.31 -25.92
N PHE A 223 12.75 -11.58 -24.65
CA PHE A 223 13.81 -11.62 -23.64
C PHE A 223 14.79 -12.78 -23.88
N LYS A 224 14.31 -13.94 -24.30
CA LYS A 224 15.21 -15.04 -24.71
C LYS A 224 16.14 -14.63 -25.86
N ALA A 225 15.64 -13.93 -26.85
CA ALA A 225 16.42 -13.43 -27.98
C ALA A 225 17.43 -12.35 -27.56
N ARG A 226 17.05 -11.45 -26.61
CA ARG A 226 17.90 -10.37 -26.11
C ARG A 226 18.93 -10.80 -25.08
N LYS A 227 18.73 -11.95 -24.43
CA LYS A 227 19.61 -12.55 -23.41
C LYS A 227 19.99 -11.54 -22.32
N PRO A 228 19.06 -10.96 -21.57
CA PRO A 228 19.37 -10.04 -20.49
C PRO A 228 20.05 -10.79 -19.34
N ASP A 229 20.93 -10.09 -18.62
CA ASP A 229 21.45 -10.54 -17.33
C ASP A 229 20.41 -10.34 -16.22
N VAL A 230 19.65 -9.24 -16.30
CA VAL A 230 18.67 -8.81 -15.31
C VAL A 230 17.36 -8.44 -16.00
N ILE A 231 16.25 -8.89 -15.42
CA ILE A 231 14.90 -8.39 -15.76
C ILE A 231 14.41 -7.53 -14.61
N ILE A 232 13.93 -6.31 -14.92
CA ILE A 232 13.18 -5.44 -14.04
C ILE A 232 11.71 -5.50 -14.48
N ALA A 233 10.81 -5.92 -13.57
CA ALA A 233 9.41 -6.19 -13.91
C ALA A 233 8.47 -5.41 -13.00
N THR A 234 7.53 -4.66 -13.59
CA THR A 234 6.44 -3.98 -12.89
C THR A 234 5.12 -4.58 -13.32
N SER A 235 4.47 -5.31 -12.41
CA SER A 235 3.30 -6.13 -12.68
C SER A 235 2.30 -6.05 -11.53
N TYR A 236 1.04 -6.34 -11.79
CA TYR A 236 0.11 -6.79 -10.76
C TYR A 236 0.31 -8.29 -10.50
N MET A 237 -0.47 -8.87 -9.61
CA MET A 237 -0.18 -10.23 -9.15
C MET A 237 -0.48 -11.30 -10.19
N GLU A 238 -1.61 -11.20 -10.90
CA GLU A 238 -2.03 -12.21 -11.87
C GLU A 238 -1.04 -12.30 -13.04
N ASP A 239 -0.64 -11.15 -13.59
CA ASP A 239 0.31 -11.07 -14.69
C ASP A 239 1.75 -11.39 -14.27
N ALA A 240 2.16 -11.07 -13.04
CA ALA A 240 3.43 -11.51 -12.48
C ALA A 240 3.53 -13.04 -12.40
N ILE A 241 2.47 -13.68 -11.90
CA ILE A 241 2.38 -15.15 -11.82
C ILE A 241 2.37 -15.76 -13.22
N LEU A 242 1.61 -15.18 -14.16
CA LEU A 242 1.55 -15.62 -15.54
C LEU A 242 2.94 -15.58 -16.20
N PHE A 243 3.62 -14.42 -16.09
CA PHE A 243 4.96 -14.28 -16.68
C PHE A 243 5.96 -15.29 -16.11
N TRP A 244 5.97 -15.49 -14.79
CA TRP A 244 6.92 -16.41 -14.17
C TRP A 244 6.70 -17.87 -14.56
N ARG A 245 5.41 -18.30 -14.73
CA ARG A 245 5.07 -19.62 -15.24
C ARG A 245 5.55 -19.80 -16.67
N GLN A 246 5.27 -18.86 -17.55
CA GLN A 246 5.69 -18.93 -18.96
C GLN A 246 7.20 -18.79 -19.12
N ALA A 247 7.87 -18.01 -18.27
CA ALA A 247 9.33 -17.94 -18.21
C ALA A 247 9.95 -19.31 -17.86
N LYS A 248 9.33 -20.07 -16.95
CA LYS A 248 9.73 -21.45 -16.62
C LYS A 248 9.47 -22.39 -17.79
N GLU A 249 8.25 -22.41 -18.32
CA GLU A 249 7.85 -23.29 -19.43
C GLU A 249 8.74 -23.11 -20.66
N MET A 250 9.18 -21.90 -20.91
CA MET A 250 10.03 -21.54 -22.04
C MET A 250 11.53 -21.52 -21.71
N ASP A 251 11.94 -21.93 -20.52
CA ASP A 251 13.33 -21.92 -20.04
C ASP A 251 14.02 -20.56 -20.23
N LEU A 252 13.38 -19.48 -19.80
CA LEU A 252 14.00 -18.15 -19.71
C LEU A 252 14.81 -18.07 -18.42
N ASN A 253 16.13 -18.04 -18.53
CA ASN A 253 17.04 -17.90 -17.39
C ASN A 253 17.69 -16.53 -17.38
N VAL A 254 17.76 -15.89 -16.20
CA VAL A 254 18.45 -14.61 -15.95
C VAL A 254 19.21 -14.69 -14.63
N LYS A 255 20.20 -13.83 -14.46
CA LYS A 255 21.03 -13.81 -13.24
C LYS A 255 20.36 -13.11 -12.06
N ALA A 256 19.41 -12.21 -12.32
CA ALA A 256 18.56 -11.61 -11.32
C ALA A 256 17.19 -11.22 -11.92
N PHE A 257 16.13 -11.39 -11.12
CA PHE A 257 14.78 -10.93 -11.45
C PHE A 257 14.32 -9.96 -10.35
N LEU A 258 14.12 -8.71 -10.75
CA LEU A 258 13.82 -7.59 -9.86
C LEU A 258 12.38 -7.15 -10.12
N GLY A 259 11.45 -7.68 -9.33
CA GLY A 259 10.06 -7.25 -9.33
C GLY A 259 9.88 -5.89 -8.67
N THR A 260 8.83 -5.18 -9.01
CA THR A 260 8.46 -3.93 -8.35
C THR A 260 6.99 -3.94 -7.95
N GLY A 261 6.70 -3.51 -6.72
CA GLY A 261 5.35 -3.34 -6.18
C GLY A 261 4.55 -4.64 -6.05
N ALA A 262 3.26 -4.51 -6.20
CA ALA A 262 2.22 -5.45 -5.84
C ALA A 262 2.34 -6.90 -6.35
N GLY A 263 2.94 -7.10 -7.52
CA GLY A 263 2.88 -8.43 -8.16
C GLY A 263 3.77 -9.47 -7.49
N HIS A 264 4.93 -9.06 -7.05
CA HIS A 264 6.01 -9.98 -6.66
C HIS A 264 6.19 -10.10 -5.14
N GLY A 265 5.53 -9.25 -4.34
CA GLY A 265 5.70 -9.19 -2.88
C GLY A 265 4.57 -9.83 -2.07
N MET A 266 3.49 -10.31 -2.72
CA MET A 266 2.31 -10.83 -2.04
C MET A 266 2.47 -12.30 -1.62
N PRO A 267 1.83 -12.75 -0.52
CA PRO A 267 1.85 -14.15 -0.07
C PRO A 267 1.41 -15.16 -1.15
N GLU A 268 0.57 -14.73 -2.08
CA GLU A 268 0.09 -15.52 -3.21
C GLU A 268 1.23 -15.96 -4.15
N TRP A 269 2.32 -15.19 -4.22
CA TRP A 269 3.53 -15.61 -4.93
C TRP A 269 4.11 -16.89 -4.33
N ALA A 270 4.29 -16.93 -3.01
CA ALA A 270 4.79 -18.13 -2.33
C ALA A 270 3.80 -19.30 -2.40
N LYS A 271 2.49 -19.03 -2.39
CA LYS A 271 1.45 -20.07 -2.60
C LYS A 271 1.51 -20.65 -4.01
N ALA A 272 1.74 -19.80 -5.03
CA ALA A 272 1.77 -20.22 -6.44
C ALA A 272 3.02 -21.04 -6.79
N PHE A 273 4.17 -20.71 -6.20
CA PHE A 273 5.48 -21.22 -6.64
C PHE A 273 6.27 -21.97 -5.57
N GLY A 274 5.92 -21.87 -4.30
CA GLY A 274 6.68 -22.53 -3.24
C GLY A 274 8.18 -22.17 -3.30
N ASP A 275 9.06 -23.19 -3.36
CA ASP A 275 10.51 -23.01 -3.44
C ASP A 275 10.96 -22.40 -4.78
N GLU A 276 10.23 -22.60 -5.86
CA GLU A 276 10.54 -22.03 -7.17
C GLU A 276 10.36 -20.50 -7.22
N GLY A 277 9.59 -19.93 -6.29
CA GLY A 277 9.43 -18.49 -6.13
C GLY A 277 10.55 -17.81 -5.33
N ASN A 278 11.48 -18.58 -4.72
CA ASN A 278 12.59 -18.00 -3.97
C ASN A 278 13.60 -17.28 -4.88
N TYR A 279 14.35 -16.37 -4.29
CA TYR A 279 15.48 -15.62 -4.84
C TYR A 279 15.13 -14.55 -5.87
N ILE A 280 13.85 -14.32 -6.14
CA ILE A 280 13.42 -13.10 -6.83
C ILE A 280 13.29 -11.95 -5.84
N PHE A 281 13.43 -10.74 -6.36
CA PHE A 281 13.29 -9.52 -5.57
C PHE A 281 11.92 -8.88 -5.76
N SER A 282 11.48 -8.11 -4.77
CA SER A 282 10.37 -7.17 -4.88
C SER A 282 10.78 -5.84 -4.28
N ASN A 283 10.69 -4.78 -5.05
CA ASN A 283 10.86 -3.41 -4.57
C ASN A 283 9.49 -2.87 -4.17
N ASP A 284 9.27 -2.67 -2.86
CA ASP A 284 7.96 -2.27 -2.34
C ASP A 284 8.13 -1.43 -1.05
N PHE A 285 7.03 -1.08 -0.40
CA PHE A 285 7.09 -0.43 0.91
C PHE A 285 7.82 -1.32 1.92
N PRO A 286 8.70 -0.75 2.77
CA PRO A 286 9.54 -1.55 3.65
C PRO A 286 8.72 -2.25 4.74
N ILE A 287 8.63 -3.58 4.71
CA ILE A 287 8.06 -4.39 5.81
C ILE A 287 9.06 -5.41 6.31
N GLY A 288 8.95 -5.78 7.59
CA GLY A 288 9.91 -6.73 8.17
C GLY A 288 11.35 -6.19 8.16
N ILE A 289 11.50 -4.90 8.40
CA ILE A 289 12.76 -4.17 8.45
C ILE A 289 13.56 -4.50 9.70
N ASN A 290 14.81 -4.08 9.74
CA ASN A 290 15.66 -4.17 10.92
C ASN A 290 14.97 -3.50 12.14
N PRO A 291 14.69 -4.23 13.23
CA PRO A 291 13.98 -3.68 14.38
C PRO A 291 14.66 -2.44 15.01
N LYS A 292 15.98 -2.27 14.82
CA LYS A 292 16.71 -1.09 15.31
C LYS A 292 16.27 0.24 14.66
N VAL A 293 15.58 0.15 13.52
CA VAL A 293 15.02 1.33 12.83
C VAL A 293 13.84 1.90 13.65
N TYR A 294 13.03 1.05 14.24
CA TYR A 294 11.84 1.49 14.99
C TYR A 294 12.20 2.31 16.22
N LYS A 295 11.39 3.34 16.49
CA LYS A 295 11.53 4.25 17.63
C LYS A 295 10.25 4.24 18.48
N GLY A 296 10.39 4.65 19.74
CA GLY A 296 9.28 4.73 20.68
C GLY A 296 8.55 3.37 20.82
N ASN A 297 7.23 3.39 20.71
CA ASN A 297 6.37 2.21 20.80
C ASN A 297 6.00 1.60 19.45
N THR A 298 6.60 2.05 18.35
CA THR A 298 6.23 1.66 16.97
C THR A 298 6.27 0.15 16.75
N GLU A 299 7.32 -0.53 17.24
CA GLU A 299 7.42 -1.98 17.12
C GLU A 299 6.32 -2.72 17.90
N ALA A 300 5.94 -2.21 19.07
CA ALA A 300 4.86 -2.79 19.86
C ALA A 300 3.49 -2.64 19.14
N VAL A 301 3.22 -1.47 18.56
CA VAL A 301 2.01 -1.22 17.76
C VAL A 301 1.97 -2.11 16.53
N LEU A 302 3.11 -2.29 15.84
CA LEU A 302 3.22 -3.19 14.68
C LEU A 302 2.90 -4.65 15.08
N LYS A 303 3.45 -5.14 16.19
CA LYS A 303 3.17 -6.48 16.69
C LYS A 303 1.70 -6.67 17.08
N GLU A 304 1.10 -5.67 17.71
CA GLU A 304 -0.34 -5.68 18.05
C GLU A 304 -1.20 -5.72 16.77
N PHE A 305 -0.91 -4.87 15.79
CA PHE A 305 -1.58 -4.88 14.49
C PHE A 305 -1.49 -6.26 13.83
N GLN A 306 -0.30 -6.84 13.74
CA GLN A 306 -0.08 -8.15 13.12
C GLN A 306 -0.85 -9.27 13.84
N ALA A 307 -0.87 -9.25 15.17
CA ALA A 307 -1.61 -10.23 15.97
C ALA A 307 -3.13 -10.12 15.76
N ARG A 308 -3.67 -8.89 15.79
CA ARG A 308 -5.10 -8.62 15.55
C ARG A 308 -5.51 -8.97 14.12
N PHE A 309 -4.67 -8.61 13.15
CA PHE A 309 -4.92 -8.91 11.74
C PHE A 309 -4.97 -10.42 11.50
N ASN A 310 -3.97 -11.15 11.98
CA ASN A 310 -3.92 -12.61 11.87
C ASN A 310 -5.12 -13.28 12.55
N LYS A 311 -5.49 -12.82 13.74
CA LYS A 311 -6.69 -13.32 14.46
C LYS A 311 -7.98 -13.09 13.65
N LYS A 312 -8.13 -11.94 13.01
CA LYS A 312 -9.37 -11.55 12.32
C LYS A 312 -9.47 -12.15 10.91
N PHE A 313 -8.36 -12.23 10.18
CA PHE A 313 -8.34 -12.62 8.76
C PHE A 313 -7.64 -13.95 8.47
N GLY A 314 -7.01 -14.59 9.47
CA GLY A 314 -6.44 -15.93 9.34
C GLY A 314 -5.08 -16.01 8.66
N HIS A 315 -4.42 -14.87 8.39
CA HIS A 315 -3.08 -14.80 7.79
C HIS A 315 -2.32 -13.56 8.27
N HIS A 316 -1.00 -13.55 8.08
CA HIS A 316 -0.20 -12.37 8.37
C HIS A 316 -0.51 -11.24 7.39
N PRO A 317 -0.53 -9.96 7.87
CA PRO A 317 -0.76 -8.83 6.99
C PRO A 317 0.35 -8.71 5.95
N ALA A 318 -0.05 -8.53 4.69
CA ALA A 318 0.86 -8.17 3.62
C ALA A 318 1.24 -6.67 3.68
N VAL A 319 2.12 -6.24 2.80
CA VAL A 319 2.57 -4.85 2.70
C VAL A 319 1.39 -3.87 2.56
N HIS A 320 0.37 -4.25 1.80
CA HIS A 320 -0.80 -3.41 1.55
C HIS A 320 -1.72 -3.27 2.76
N ALA A 321 -1.91 -4.34 3.54
CA ALA A 321 -2.62 -4.24 4.82
C ALA A 321 -1.88 -3.30 5.79
N THR A 322 -0.55 -3.38 5.81
CA THR A 322 0.27 -2.48 6.62
C THR A 322 0.11 -1.02 6.16
N ALA A 323 0.01 -0.76 4.84
CA ALA A 323 -0.22 0.58 4.30
C ALA A 323 -1.61 1.12 4.70
N GLY A 324 -2.64 0.31 4.62
CA GLY A 324 -3.98 0.67 5.06
C GLY A 324 -4.04 0.99 6.56
N PHE A 325 -3.38 0.18 7.38
CA PHE A 325 -3.28 0.41 8.83
C PHE A 325 -2.53 1.70 9.15
N ASP A 326 -1.32 1.87 8.62
CA ASP A 326 -0.46 3.02 8.94
C ASP A 326 -1.04 4.33 8.38
N GLY A 327 -1.62 4.30 7.17
CA GLY A 327 -2.34 5.43 6.60
C GLY A 327 -3.53 5.89 7.45
N ALA A 328 -4.31 4.94 8.00
CA ALA A 328 -5.38 5.24 8.94
C ALA A 328 -4.82 5.78 10.26
N ARG A 329 -3.77 5.17 10.79
CA ARG A 329 -3.11 5.62 12.03
C ARG A 329 -2.64 7.06 11.93
N ILE A 330 -1.94 7.43 10.86
CA ILE A 330 -1.46 8.80 10.64
C ILE A 330 -2.64 9.78 10.56
N LEU A 331 -3.70 9.42 9.83
CA LEU A 331 -4.89 10.27 9.73
C LEU A 331 -5.55 10.50 11.09
N PHE A 332 -5.80 9.43 11.85
CA PHE A 332 -6.61 9.49 13.06
C PHE A 332 -5.82 9.84 14.33
N GLU A 333 -4.53 9.54 14.40
CA GLU A 333 -3.71 9.86 15.58
C GLU A 333 -2.97 11.19 15.43
N GLU A 334 -2.60 11.61 14.20
CA GLU A 334 -1.78 12.78 13.98
C GLU A 334 -2.54 13.96 13.36
N VAL A 335 -3.39 13.70 12.38
CA VAL A 335 -4.04 14.78 11.59
C VAL A 335 -5.36 15.23 12.21
N LEU A 336 -6.30 14.33 12.41
CA LEU A 336 -7.64 14.68 12.87
C LEU A 336 -7.67 15.26 14.29
N PRO A 337 -6.87 14.79 15.27
CA PRO A 337 -6.80 15.45 16.58
C PRO A 337 -6.33 16.89 16.51
N ARG A 338 -5.34 17.19 15.63
CA ARG A 338 -4.84 18.56 15.40
C ARG A 338 -5.88 19.43 14.69
N ALA A 339 -6.64 18.84 13.75
CA ALA A 339 -7.69 19.56 13.03
C ALA A 339 -8.88 19.94 13.93
N GLY A 340 -9.17 19.15 14.97
CA GLY A 340 -10.25 19.38 15.92
C GLY A 340 -11.66 19.27 15.30
N SER A 341 -11.75 18.99 14.00
CA SER A 341 -13.01 18.88 13.26
C SER A 341 -12.83 18.09 11.96
N LEU A 342 -13.95 17.80 11.27
CA LEU A 342 -13.95 17.23 9.91
C LEU A 342 -14.01 18.33 8.82
N ASP A 343 -13.76 19.59 9.15
CA ASP A 343 -13.64 20.66 8.15
C ASP A 343 -12.40 20.40 7.26
N PRO A 344 -12.56 20.33 5.92
CA PRO A 344 -11.45 19.98 5.04
C PRO A 344 -10.28 20.97 5.09
N GLU A 345 -10.52 22.25 5.32
CA GLU A 345 -9.45 23.25 5.47
C GLU A 345 -8.69 23.08 6.79
N ALA A 346 -9.40 22.73 7.87
CA ALA A 346 -8.76 22.42 9.15
C ALA A 346 -7.89 21.16 9.02
N ILE A 347 -8.41 20.10 8.35
CA ILE A 347 -7.66 18.86 8.11
C ILE A 347 -6.43 19.15 7.22
N ARG A 348 -6.59 19.90 6.14
CA ARG A 348 -5.48 20.30 5.25
C ARG A 348 -4.36 21.02 6.02
N LYS A 349 -4.73 22.00 6.84
CA LYS A 349 -3.74 22.72 7.66
C LYS A 349 -3.05 21.79 8.66
N ALA A 350 -3.79 20.91 9.31
CA ALA A 350 -3.25 19.94 10.25
C ALA A 350 -2.30 18.93 9.58
N ALA A 351 -2.67 18.42 8.40
CA ALA A 351 -1.83 17.49 7.63
C ALA A 351 -0.49 18.13 7.24
N LEU A 352 -0.48 19.39 6.81
CA LEU A 352 0.75 20.11 6.47
C LEU A 352 1.67 20.40 7.67
N GLN A 353 1.16 20.25 8.91
CA GLN A 353 1.94 20.38 10.15
C GLN A 353 2.49 19.05 10.66
N VAL A 354 2.14 17.93 10.01
CA VAL A 354 2.66 16.61 10.41
C VAL A 354 4.15 16.55 10.13
N ASP A 355 4.91 16.18 11.17
CA ASP A 355 6.34 15.92 11.09
C ASP A 355 6.66 14.72 11.98
N ILE A 356 6.51 13.52 11.45
CA ILE A 356 6.79 12.25 12.12
C ILE A 356 8.21 11.85 11.78
N PRO A 357 9.12 11.71 12.75
CA PRO A 357 10.50 11.31 12.50
C PRO A 357 10.60 9.89 11.96
N GLN A 358 11.70 9.59 11.26
CA GLN A 358 12.05 8.25 10.84
C GLN A 358 12.03 7.27 12.03
N GLY A 359 11.48 6.08 11.82
CA GLY A 359 11.32 5.03 12.81
C GLY A 359 9.95 5.03 13.52
N ASN A 360 9.10 6.02 13.28
CA ASN A 360 7.80 6.13 13.95
C ASN A 360 6.59 5.79 13.07
N THR A 361 6.81 5.16 11.91
CA THR A 361 5.77 4.54 11.06
C THR A 361 5.97 3.04 10.98
N MET A 362 4.94 2.31 10.55
CA MET A 362 5.00 0.84 10.39
C MET A 362 6.05 0.43 9.35
N PHE A 363 6.36 1.32 8.43
CA PHE A 363 7.38 1.16 7.39
C PHE A 363 8.78 1.66 7.80
N GLY A 364 8.92 2.25 8.96
CA GLY A 364 10.19 2.77 9.46
C GLY A 364 10.64 4.09 8.87
N TYR A 365 9.97 4.64 7.85
CA TYR A 365 10.24 6.00 7.37
C TYR A 365 9.47 7.06 8.19
N GLY A 366 9.74 8.34 7.94
CA GLY A 366 9.01 9.46 8.54
C GLY A 366 7.81 9.92 7.71
N VAL A 367 7.05 10.89 8.23
CA VAL A 367 5.98 11.54 7.49
C VAL A 367 6.13 13.04 7.56
N LYS A 368 6.27 13.66 6.38
CA LYS A 368 6.21 15.11 6.21
C LYS A 368 5.60 15.41 4.86
N PHE A 369 4.44 16.01 4.85
CA PHE A 369 3.75 16.30 3.60
C PHE A 369 4.35 17.52 2.91
N ALA A 370 4.57 17.39 1.60
CA ALA A 370 5.05 18.46 0.75
C ALA A 370 4.09 19.66 0.77
N PRO A 371 4.60 20.89 0.93
CA PRO A 371 3.77 22.09 0.97
C PRO A 371 3.13 22.39 -0.39
N PRO A 372 2.12 23.28 -0.45
CA PRO A 372 1.35 23.52 -1.67
C PRO A 372 2.15 24.01 -2.88
N GLU A 373 3.28 24.70 -2.67
CA GLU A 373 4.18 25.20 -3.70
C GLU A 373 5.16 24.14 -4.24
N HIS A 374 5.24 23.00 -3.59
CA HIS A 374 6.09 21.89 -4.03
C HIS A 374 5.49 21.23 -5.27
N PRO A 375 6.31 20.81 -6.27
CA PRO A 375 5.81 20.12 -7.46
C PRO A 375 4.93 18.90 -7.20
N GLN A 376 5.12 18.26 -6.04
CA GLN A 376 4.35 17.11 -5.56
C GLN A 376 3.60 17.47 -4.27
N ALA A 377 2.76 18.50 -4.32
CA ALA A 377 1.98 18.96 -3.17
C ALA A 377 1.21 17.81 -2.49
N GLY A 378 1.29 17.73 -1.16
CA GLY A 378 0.63 16.69 -0.36
C GLY A 378 1.32 15.30 -0.37
N GLN A 379 2.46 15.14 -1.07
CA GLN A 379 3.27 13.92 -1.03
C GLN A 379 4.03 13.81 0.29
N ASN A 380 4.07 12.62 0.89
CA ASN A 380 4.99 12.34 1.99
C ASN A 380 6.44 12.31 1.48
N LEU A 381 7.23 13.29 1.87
CA LEU A 381 8.65 13.42 1.49
C LEU A 381 9.56 12.45 2.26
N GLY A 382 9.11 11.88 3.38
CA GLY A 382 9.87 10.91 4.17
C GLY A 382 9.74 9.47 3.66
N ALA A 383 8.77 9.19 2.80
CA ALA A 383 8.52 7.84 2.32
C ALA A 383 9.53 7.40 1.24
N HIS A 384 9.94 6.16 1.31
CA HIS A 384 10.82 5.52 0.34
C HIS A 384 10.53 4.01 0.24
N PRO A 385 10.76 3.35 -0.91
CA PRO A 385 10.66 1.90 -1.03
C PRO A 385 11.89 1.19 -0.44
N ALA A 386 11.83 -0.15 -0.42
CA ALA A 386 12.97 -1.01 -0.11
C ALA A 386 12.96 -2.26 -0.99
N LEU A 387 14.14 -2.81 -1.28
CA LEU A 387 14.26 -4.11 -1.94
C LEU A 387 14.13 -5.21 -0.90
N MET A 388 13.21 -6.12 -1.17
CA MET A 388 13.03 -7.36 -0.44
C MET A 388 13.33 -8.52 -1.37
N GLN A 389 13.72 -9.66 -0.80
CA GLN A 389 13.97 -10.89 -1.55
C GLN A 389 13.23 -12.06 -0.93
N TRP A 390 12.61 -12.89 -1.75
CA TRP A 390 12.08 -14.18 -1.32
C TRP A 390 13.21 -15.12 -0.95
N GLN A 391 13.30 -15.48 0.34
CA GLN A 391 14.22 -16.47 0.87
C GLN A 391 13.43 -17.37 1.82
N GLU A 392 13.49 -18.70 1.62
CA GLU A 392 12.75 -19.67 2.46
C GLU A 392 11.22 -19.38 2.47
N LYS A 393 10.65 -19.02 1.30
CA LYS A 393 9.22 -18.68 1.12
C LYS A 393 8.74 -17.48 1.96
N ARG A 394 9.67 -16.61 2.40
CA ARG A 394 9.38 -15.39 3.13
C ARG A 394 10.10 -14.21 2.48
N MET A 395 9.48 -13.05 2.56
CA MET A 395 10.09 -11.80 2.11
C MET A 395 10.99 -11.24 3.22
N TRP A 396 12.21 -10.85 2.84
CA TRP A 396 13.20 -10.24 3.73
C TRP A 396 13.76 -9.00 3.08
N VAL A 397 13.83 -7.90 3.83
CA VAL A 397 14.49 -6.67 3.35
C VAL A 397 15.99 -6.92 3.22
N VAL A 398 16.51 -6.62 2.05
CA VAL A 398 17.94 -6.80 1.70
C VAL A 398 18.63 -5.48 1.30
N TYR A 399 17.86 -4.40 1.07
CA TYR A 399 18.36 -3.06 0.73
C TYR A 399 17.29 -1.99 1.00
N PRO A 400 17.62 -0.76 1.47
CA PRO A 400 18.99 -0.29 1.78
C PRO A 400 19.58 -0.95 3.04
N PRO A 401 20.92 -0.84 3.24
CA PRO A 401 21.62 -1.55 4.34
C PRO A 401 21.05 -1.31 5.73
N ASP A 402 20.63 -0.07 6.06
CA ASP A 402 20.12 0.29 7.38
C ASP A 402 18.78 -0.41 7.69
N PHE A 403 17.98 -0.72 6.66
CA PHE A 403 16.70 -1.41 6.77
C PHE A 403 16.84 -2.93 6.63
N ALA A 404 17.96 -3.38 6.07
CA ALA A 404 18.17 -4.78 5.73
C ALA A 404 18.26 -5.68 6.96
N VAL A 405 17.68 -6.86 6.85
CA VAL A 405 17.73 -7.95 7.84
C VAL A 405 18.45 -9.18 7.31
N ARG A 406 18.63 -9.27 6.00
CA ARG A 406 19.39 -10.32 5.32
C ARG A 406 20.24 -9.76 4.18
N LYS A 407 21.23 -10.52 3.74
CA LYS A 407 22.01 -10.21 2.53
C LYS A 407 21.25 -10.71 1.29
N PRO A 408 21.40 -10.02 0.13
CA PRO A 408 20.85 -10.51 -1.13
C PRO A 408 21.59 -11.75 -1.59
N LEU A 409 20.86 -12.78 -2.02
CA LEU A 409 21.36 -14.03 -2.58
C LEU A 409 21.34 -13.96 -4.11
N LEU A 410 22.48 -14.09 -4.74
CA LEU A 410 22.71 -13.99 -6.18
C LEU A 410 23.80 -15.01 -6.61
N PRO A 411 23.81 -15.48 -7.86
CA PRO A 411 22.79 -15.27 -8.90
C PRO A 411 21.49 -16.00 -8.63
N LEU A 412 20.43 -15.62 -9.36
CA LEU A 412 19.19 -16.38 -9.42
C LEU A 412 19.51 -17.77 -10.00
N PRO A 413 19.17 -18.88 -9.30
CA PRO A 413 19.38 -20.23 -9.83
C PRO A 413 18.60 -20.46 -11.12
N THR A 414 19.20 -21.17 -12.07
CA THR A 414 18.52 -21.57 -13.32
C THR A 414 17.33 -22.50 -13.00
N TRP A 415 16.42 -22.69 -13.98
CA TRP A 415 15.32 -23.63 -13.81
C TRP A 415 15.81 -25.07 -13.59
N GLU A 416 16.92 -25.45 -14.23
CA GLU A 416 17.58 -26.73 -14.02
C GLU A 416 18.14 -26.87 -12.59
N ASP A 417 18.83 -25.84 -12.08
CA ASP A 417 19.35 -25.83 -10.71
C ASP A 417 18.23 -25.91 -9.69
N ARG A 418 17.13 -25.18 -9.90
CA ARG A 418 15.93 -25.22 -9.03
C ARG A 418 15.31 -26.61 -8.99
N ALA A 419 15.19 -27.28 -10.14
CA ALA A 419 14.67 -28.65 -10.25
C ALA A 419 15.54 -29.65 -9.49
N LYS A 420 16.88 -29.45 -9.50
CA LYS A 420 17.86 -30.27 -8.79
C LYS A 420 18.09 -29.82 -7.33
N LYS A 421 17.42 -28.77 -6.87
CA LYS A 421 17.61 -28.12 -5.55
C LYS A 421 19.06 -27.69 -5.30
N ILE A 422 19.73 -27.27 -6.35
CA ILE A 422 21.11 -26.75 -6.29
C ILE A 422 21.03 -25.24 -6.14
N THR A 423 21.66 -24.73 -5.07
CA THR A 423 21.79 -23.28 -4.85
C THR A 423 23.26 -22.95 -4.64
N LYS A 424 23.82 -22.16 -5.56
CA LYS A 424 25.19 -21.64 -5.47
C LYS A 424 25.11 -20.13 -5.52
N PHE A 425 25.31 -19.48 -4.38
CA PHE A 425 25.32 -18.02 -4.28
C PHE A 425 26.76 -17.50 -4.18
N LEU A 426 26.95 -16.31 -4.72
CA LEU A 426 28.19 -15.56 -4.58
C LEU A 426 28.18 -14.85 -3.20
N GLU A 427 29.25 -14.98 -2.44
CA GLU A 427 29.41 -14.34 -1.12
C GLU A 427 29.55 -12.81 -1.20
#